data_70b429343e11e1452412ab0d48aae71b
#
_entry.id   70b429343e11e1452412ab0d48aae71b
#
_cell.length_a   1.000
_cell.length_b   1.000
_cell.length_c   1.000
_cell.angle_alpha   90.00
_cell.angle_beta   90.00
_cell.angle_gamma   90.00
#
_symmetry.space_group_name_H-M   'P 1'
#
loop_
_entity.id
_entity.type
_entity.pdbx_description
1 polymer ?
#
loop_
_entity_poly.entity_id
_entity_poly.type
_entity_poly.pdbx_seq_one_letter_code
_entity_poly.pdbx_strand_id
1 'polypeptide(L)'
;HVFFAERGTRVPASLANIVPAPISRAAVVGGGTMGAGIAYALLSAGVQTVTLERDDASAATAATNVGRLIDDGLKRGVLSSEKANTIRSSHQISTDFAAASDAQIAIEAAFEDMQVKISVFQALDRVMPTDAVLATNTSYLDIDQIAAELKIPSRLIGLHFFVPAHVMKLLEIVHGEASSDSALATGFALAKRLRKIPVLSGVCDGFIGNRILSRYREAADTLLLEGALVPQIDAAMTDFGYAMGPYQTQDMSGLEIAFANRRRQDATRDPARRYIAIADRMVIAGRHGRKTGAGWYRYDETGIPQHDPVVDAIIIEESVKVGIKRRSFSSQEISQR
;
A
#
# COMPACT_ATOMS: atom_id res chain seq x y z
N HIS A 1 13.62 -4.57 20.01
CA HIS A 1 12.98 -5.61 19.18
C HIS A 1 13.00 -5.26 17.69
N VAL A 2 12.60 -4.04 17.27
CA VAL A 2 12.57 -3.61 15.85
C VAL A 2 13.94 -3.78 15.17
N PHE A 3 15.01 -3.39 15.81
CA PHE A 3 16.38 -3.55 15.29
C PHE A 3 16.74 -5.02 14.94
N PHE A 4 16.34 -5.97 15.77
CA PHE A 4 16.58 -7.39 15.50
C PHE A 4 15.61 -7.92 14.43
N ALA A 5 14.37 -7.42 14.39
CA ALA A 5 13.40 -7.77 13.36
C ALA A 5 13.89 -7.31 11.98
N GLU A 6 14.34 -6.04 11.84
CA GLU A 6 14.91 -5.52 10.59
C GLU A 6 16.15 -6.31 10.13
N ARG A 7 17.01 -6.75 11.07
CA ARG A 7 18.16 -7.61 10.76
C ARG A 7 17.77 -9.06 10.45
N GLY A 8 16.63 -9.51 10.96
CA GLY A 8 16.08 -10.84 10.71
C GLY A 8 15.45 -10.99 9.32
N THR A 9 15.07 -9.88 8.67
CA THR A 9 14.55 -9.90 7.30
C THR A 9 15.68 -10.16 6.32
N ARG A 10 15.97 -11.42 6.07
CA ARG A 10 16.99 -11.88 5.13
C ARG A 10 16.33 -12.51 3.93
N VAL A 11 17.09 -12.58 2.85
CA VAL A 11 16.73 -13.46 1.74
C VAL A 11 16.52 -14.87 2.31
N PRO A 12 15.37 -15.53 2.02
CA PRO A 12 15.14 -16.91 2.45
C PRO A 12 16.29 -17.82 2.07
N ALA A 13 16.59 -18.82 2.93
CA ALA A 13 17.70 -19.74 2.69
C ALA A 13 17.60 -20.49 1.35
N SER A 14 16.37 -20.76 0.90
CA SER A 14 16.09 -21.35 -0.41
C SER A 14 16.56 -20.47 -1.59
N LEU A 15 16.59 -19.17 -1.42
CA LEU A 15 16.98 -18.20 -2.46
C LEU A 15 18.44 -17.74 -2.33
N ALA A 16 19.15 -18.12 -1.27
CA ALA A 16 20.48 -17.59 -0.95
C ALA A 16 21.53 -17.84 -2.06
N ASN A 17 21.40 -18.90 -2.82
CA ASN A 17 22.29 -19.28 -3.91
C ASN A 17 21.77 -18.93 -5.31
N ILE A 18 20.60 -18.30 -5.39
CA ILE A 18 20.00 -17.89 -6.65
C ILE A 18 20.57 -16.54 -7.06
N VAL A 19 21.09 -16.45 -8.28
CA VAL A 19 21.63 -15.21 -8.82
C VAL A 19 20.45 -14.37 -9.33
N PRO A 20 20.21 -13.17 -8.75
CA PRO A 20 19.14 -12.29 -9.21
C PRO A 20 19.47 -11.69 -10.59
N ALA A 21 18.45 -11.44 -11.39
CA ALA A 21 18.62 -10.72 -12.64
C ALA A 21 19.09 -9.28 -12.39
N PRO A 22 20.06 -8.76 -13.17
CA PRO A 22 20.45 -7.37 -13.07
C PRO A 22 19.33 -6.45 -13.57
N ILE A 23 19.02 -5.40 -12.83
CA ILE A 23 17.99 -4.42 -13.22
C ILE A 23 18.66 -3.08 -13.47
N SER A 24 18.72 -2.67 -14.75
CA SER A 24 19.16 -1.33 -15.17
C SER A 24 17.98 -0.46 -15.61
N ARG A 25 16.91 -1.09 -16.12
CA ARG A 25 15.70 -0.44 -16.60
C ARG A 25 14.46 -1.14 -16.06
N ALA A 26 13.47 -0.33 -15.65
CA ALA A 26 12.19 -0.81 -15.14
C ALA A 26 11.03 -0.11 -15.85
N ALA A 27 9.89 -0.81 -15.93
CA ALA A 27 8.61 -0.21 -16.30
C ALA A 27 7.73 -0.11 -15.06
N VAL A 28 6.94 0.96 -14.94
CA VAL A 28 5.89 1.13 -13.93
C VAL A 28 4.59 1.39 -14.68
N VAL A 29 3.58 0.58 -14.48
CA VAL A 29 2.27 0.76 -15.11
C VAL A 29 1.33 1.47 -14.15
N GLY A 30 0.87 2.66 -14.54
CA GLY A 30 0.10 3.55 -13.69
C GLY A 30 0.97 4.55 -12.91
N GLY A 31 0.76 5.85 -13.15
CA GLY A 31 1.50 6.96 -12.52
C GLY A 31 0.67 7.73 -11.47
N GLY A 32 -0.33 7.06 -10.88
CA GLY A 32 -1.05 7.58 -9.72
C GLY A 32 -0.15 7.68 -8.48
N THR A 33 -0.73 7.90 -7.31
CA THR A 33 0.04 8.09 -6.05
C THR A 33 1.05 6.97 -5.78
N MET A 34 0.65 5.70 -5.96
CA MET A 34 1.54 4.56 -5.73
C MET A 34 2.60 4.45 -6.83
N GLY A 35 2.19 4.42 -8.11
CA GLY A 35 3.12 4.25 -9.21
C GLY A 35 4.13 5.38 -9.33
N ALA A 36 3.73 6.63 -9.10
CA ALA A 36 4.67 7.76 -9.06
C ALA A 36 5.69 7.61 -7.92
N GLY A 37 5.25 7.14 -6.74
CA GLY A 37 6.14 6.85 -5.62
C GLY A 37 7.12 5.70 -5.90
N ILE A 38 6.66 4.65 -6.59
CA ILE A 38 7.49 3.51 -7.03
C ILE A 38 8.50 3.97 -8.08
N ALA A 39 8.04 4.71 -9.11
CA ALA A 39 8.92 5.25 -10.16
C ALA A 39 10.00 6.16 -9.56
N TYR A 40 9.62 7.06 -8.64
CA TYR A 40 10.58 7.92 -7.95
C TYR A 40 11.59 7.12 -7.12
N ALA A 41 11.17 6.04 -6.44
CA ALA A 41 12.07 5.18 -5.69
C ALA A 41 13.08 4.46 -6.60
N LEU A 42 12.64 3.92 -7.74
CA LEU A 42 13.48 3.29 -8.77
C LEU A 42 14.51 4.27 -9.33
N LEU A 43 14.05 5.44 -9.76
CA LEU A 43 14.90 6.52 -10.30
C LEU A 43 15.94 6.99 -9.28
N SER A 44 15.53 7.15 -8.01
CA SER A 44 16.43 7.54 -6.91
C SER A 44 17.52 6.50 -6.64
N ALA A 45 17.23 5.22 -6.92
CA ALA A 45 18.16 4.10 -6.83
C ALA A 45 19.01 3.90 -8.11
N GLY A 46 18.89 4.82 -9.09
CA GLY A 46 19.65 4.77 -10.34
C GLY A 46 19.15 3.71 -11.33
N VAL A 47 17.86 3.39 -11.32
CA VAL A 47 17.20 2.57 -12.33
C VAL A 47 16.50 3.47 -13.34
N GLN A 48 16.83 3.35 -14.61
CA GLN A 48 16.07 4.03 -15.66
C GLN A 48 14.64 3.52 -15.64
N THR A 49 13.67 4.42 -15.71
CA THR A 49 12.27 4.02 -15.49
C THR A 49 11.37 4.62 -16.56
N VAL A 50 10.57 3.77 -17.20
CA VAL A 50 9.45 4.19 -18.04
C VAL A 50 8.15 4.02 -17.25
N THR A 51 7.36 5.08 -17.16
CA THR A 51 5.99 5.01 -16.65
C THR A 51 5.04 4.86 -17.83
N LEU A 52 4.24 3.80 -17.79
CA LEU A 52 3.25 3.48 -18.82
C LEU A 52 1.86 3.89 -18.36
N GLU A 53 1.14 4.62 -19.20
CA GLU A 53 -0.21 5.08 -18.93
C GLU A 53 -1.16 4.72 -20.07
N ARG A 54 -2.45 4.71 -19.75
CA ARG A 54 -3.49 4.33 -20.72
C ARG A 54 -3.78 5.39 -21.78
N ASP A 55 -3.54 6.67 -21.44
CA ASP A 55 -3.84 7.83 -22.30
C ASP A 55 -2.94 9.04 -21.94
N ASP A 56 -2.93 10.05 -22.82
CA ASP A 56 -2.10 11.24 -22.67
C ASP A 56 -2.46 12.09 -21.43
N ALA A 57 -3.73 12.12 -21.04
CA ALA A 57 -4.16 12.86 -19.84
C ALA A 57 -3.61 12.20 -18.56
N SER A 58 -3.64 10.87 -18.49
CA SER A 58 -3.03 10.09 -17.43
C SER A 58 -1.50 10.24 -17.44
N ALA A 59 -0.87 10.25 -18.63
CA ALA A 59 0.56 10.47 -18.78
C ALA A 59 0.99 11.86 -18.25
N ALA A 60 0.25 12.92 -18.56
CA ALA A 60 0.49 14.27 -18.02
C ALA A 60 0.35 14.30 -16.49
N THR A 61 -0.63 13.58 -15.95
CA THR A 61 -0.82 13.43 -14.50
C THR A 61 0.34 12.69 -13.86
N ALA A 62 0.83 11.62 -14.46
CA ALA A 62 2.00 10.86 -14.01
C ALA A 62 3.26 11.73 -13.97
N ALA A 63 3.49 12.55 -15.04
CA ALA A 63 4.59 13.51 -15.12
C ALA A 63 4.53 14.51 -13.94
N THR A 64 3.37 15.06 -13.68
CA THR A 64 3.13 16.01 -12.58
C THR A 64 3.41 15.37 -11.22
N ASN A 65 2.94 14.14 -11.00
CA ASN A 65 3.11 13.42 -9.74
C ASN A 65 4.58 13.11 -9.45
N VAL A 66 5.33 12.59 -10.42
CA VAL A 66 6.76 12.30 -10.26
C VAL A 66 7.55 13.60 -10.14
N GLY A 67 7.24 14.62 -10.96
CA GLY A 67 7.85 15.95 -10.89
C GLY A 67 7.73 16.57 -9.49
N ARG A 68 6.54 16.52 -8.90
CA ARG A 68 6.30 17.02 -7.54
C ARG A 68 7.16 16.30 -6.50
N LEU A 69 7.34 14.98 -6.59
CA LEU A 69 8.21 14.24 -5.65
C LEU A 69 9.68 14.67 -5.76
N ILE A 70 10.16 14.95 -6.99
CA ILE A 70 11.50 15.47 -7.23
C ILE A 70 11.65 16.88 -6.63
N ASP A 71 10.68 17.77 -6.88
CA ASP A 71 10.69 19.14 -6.39
C ASP A 71 10.62 19.20 -4.86
N ASP A 72 9.81 18.35 -4.25
CA ASP A 72 9.73 18.22 -2.79
C ASP A 72 11.06 17.69 -2.21
N GLY A 73 11.74 16.78 -2.90
CA GLY A 73 13.07 16.31 -2.53
C GLY A 73 14.12 17.43 -2.56
N LEU A 74 14.08 18.29 -3.58
CA LEU A 74 14.91 19.48 -3.69
C LEU A 74 14.63 20.48 -2.56
N LYS A 75 13.38 20.84 -2.35
CA LYS A 75 12.96 21.79 -1.29
C LYS A 75 13.38 21.37 0.10
N ARG A 76 13.35 20.06 0.37
CA ARG A 76 13.76 19.48 1.67
C ARG A 76 15.27 19.25 1.79
N GLY A 77 16.05 19.54 0.76
CA GLY A 77 17.49 19.28 0.74
C GLY A 77 17.88 17.78 0.72
N VAL A 78 16.94 16.90 0.39
CA VAL A 78 17.17 15.44 0.28
C VAL A 78 17.82 15.08 -1.07
N LEU A 79 17.56 15.90 -2.09
CA LEU A 79 18.16 15.80 -3.42
C LEU A 79 19.03 17.03 -3.71
N SER A 80 20.23 16.81 -4.31
CA SER A 80 20.96 17.87 -4.98
C SER A 80 20.35 18.19 -6.35
N SER A 81 20.59 19.39 -6.87
CA SER A 81 20.14 19.77 -8.22
C SER A 81 20.67 18.83 -9.31
N GLU A 82 21.92 18.37 -9.19
CA GLU A 82 22.53 17.41 -10.10
C GLU A 82 21.77 16.07 -10.08
N LYS A 83 21.48 15.54 -8.88
CA LYS A 83 20.72 14.29 -8.72
C LYS A 83 19.31 14.41 -9.26
N ALA A 84 18.63 15.55 -9.02
CA ALA A 84 17.30 15.80 -9.55
C ALA A 84 17.28 15.81 -11.09
N ASN A 85 18.28 16.45 -11.72
CA ASN A 85 18.43 16.44 -13.17
C ASN A 85 18.68 15.03 -13.73
N THR A 86 19.52 14.24 -13.07
CA THR A 86 19.77 12.83 -13.42
C THR A 86 18.46 12.01 -13.33
N ILE A 87 17.67 12.20 -12.28
CA ILE A 87 16.38 11.53 -12.12
C ILE A 87 15.43 11.90 -13.25
N ARG A 88 15.30 13.21 -13.58
CA ARG A 88 14.45 13.67 -14.67
C ARG A 88 14.86 13.10 -16.02
N SER A 89 16.16 13.07 -16.32
CA SER A 89 16.66 12.54 -17.60
C SER A 89 16.57 11.02 -17.72
N SER A 90 16.46 10.32 -16.60
CA SER A 90 16.30 8.85 -16.54
C SER A 90 14.84 8.41 -16.51
N HIS A 91 13.87 9.34 -16.49
CA HIS A 91 12.45 9.06 -16.48
C HIS A 91 11.85 9.29 -17.87
N GLN A 92 11.17 8.26 -18.37
CA GLN A 92 10.35 8.32 -19.58
C GLN A 92 8.89 8.09 -19.21
N ILE A 93 7.97 8.68 -19.97
CA ILE A 93 6.54 8.40 -19.86
C ILE A 93 6.03 8.06 -21.26
N SER A 94 5.19 7.04 -21.36
CA SER A 94 4.64 6.58 -22.63
C SER A 94 3.23 6.02 -22.47
N THR A 95 2.45 6.09 -23.53
CA THR A 95 1.17 5.38 -23.65
C THR A 95 1.31 4.10 -24.47
N ASP A 96 2.50 3.87 -25.04
CA ASP A 96 2.82 2.66 -25.80
C ASP A 96 3.60 1.67 -24.92
N PHE A 97 3.06 0.47 -24.74
CA PHE A 97 3.70 -0.63 -24.00
C PHE A 97 5.02 -1.08 -24.62
N ALA A 98 5.25 -0.86 -25.92
CA ALA A 98 6.53 -1.15 -26.57
C ALA A 98 7.72 -0.41 -25.92
N ALA A 99 7.47 0.69 -25.22
CA ALA A 99 8.51 1.40 -24.46
C ALA A 99 9.09 0.60 -23.28
N ALA A 100 8.47 -0.54 -22.91
CA ALA A 100 8.97 -1.47 -21.90
C ALA A 100 9.76 -2.66 -22.48
N SER A 101 9.97 -2.72 -23.80
CA SER A 101 10.55 -3.90 -24.50
C SER A 101 11.98 -4.26 -24.06
N ASP A 102 12.71 -3.35 -23.44
CA ASP A 102 14.07 -3.55 -22.92
C ASP A 102 14.14 -3.50 -21.37
N ALA A 103 12.99 -3.45 -20.68
CA ALA A 103 12.94 -3.45 -19.24
C ALA A 103 13.11 -4.85 -18.66
N GLN A 104 13.91 -4.96 -17.57
CA GLN A 104 14.14 -6.23 -16.88
C GLN A 104 13.09 -6.53 -15.82
N ILE A 105 12.31 -5.52 -15.42
CA ILE A 105 11.19 -5.67 -14.52
C ILE A 105 10.07 -4.69 -14.88
N ALA A 106 8.81 -5.12 -14.76
CA ALA A 106 7.66 -4.25 -14.76
C ALA A 106 6.93 -4.34 -13.42
N ILE A 107 6.54 -3.19 -12.86
CA ILE A 107 5.76 -3.10 -11.61
C ILE A 107 4.42 -2.45 -11.94
N GLU A 108 3.36 -3.23 -11.84
CA GLU A 108 2.00 -2.78 -12.10
C GLU A 108 1.41 -2.13 -10.83
N ALA A 109 0.95 -0.89 -10.96
CA ALA A 109 0.30 -0.08 -9.93
C ALA A 109 -0.94 0.65 -10.48
N ALA A 110 -1.65 -0.01 -11.42
CA ALA A 110 -2.90 0.46 -12.02
C ALA A 110 -4.09 0.27 -11.05
N PHE A 111 -5.29 0.48 -11.56
CA PHE A 111 -6.52 0.35 -10.77
C PHE A 111 -6.67 -1.08 -10.19
N GLU A 112 -7.18 -1.17 -8.95
CA GLU A 112 -7.33 -2.43 -8.20
C GLU A 112 -8.54 -3.23 -8.70
N ASP A 113 -8.44 -3.75 -9.92
CA ASP A 113 -9.44 -4.57 -10.58
C ASP A 113 -8.75 -5.72 -11.32
N MET A 114 -9.27 -6.94 -11.18
CA MET A 114 -8.67 -8.15 -11.71
C MET A 114 -8.53 -8.10 -13.24
N GLN A 115 -9.58 -7.66 -13.95
CA GLN A 115 -9.59 -7.64 -15.42
C GLN A 115 -8.62 -6.58 -15.97
N VAL A 116 -8.55 -5.42 -15.29
CA VAL A 116 -7.58 -4.38 -15.62
C VAL A 116 -6.16 -4.93 -15.48
N LYS A 117 -5.85 -5.60 -14.36
CA LYS A 117 -4.50 -6.16 -14.12
C LYS A 117 -4.16 -7.25 -15.12
N ILE A 118 -5.07 -8.18 -15.38
CA ILE A 118 -4.86 -9.23 -16.40
C ILE A 118 -4.55 -8.59 -17.77
N SER A 119 -5.33 -7.59 -18.19
CA SER A 119 -5.12 -6.89 -19.46
C SER A 119 -3.76 -6.21 -19.54
N VAL A 120 -3.32 -5.56 -18.46
CA VAL A 120 -2.00 -4.92 -18.35
C VAL A 120 -0.89 -5.97 -18.46
N PHE A 121 -0.99 -7.06 -17.70
CA PHE A 121 0.03 -8.10 -17.73
C PHE A 121 0.10 -8.83 -19.06
N GLN A 122 -1.02 -9.07 -19.72
CA GLN A 122 -1.02 -9.62 -21.08
C GLN A 122 -0.39 -8.67 -22.11
N ALA A 123 -0.52 -7.36 -21.94
CA ALA A 123 0.17 -6.38 -22.77
C ALA A 123 1.70 -6.41 -22.52
N LEU A 124 2.13 -6.44 -21.27
CA LEU A 124 3.55 -6.56 -20.89
C LEU A 124 4.16 -7.88 -21.37
N ASP A 125 3.41 -8.99 -21.24
CA ASP A 125 3.84 -10.34 -21.64
C ASP A 125 4.12 -10.46 -23.15
N ARG A 126 3.50 -9.60 -23.96
CA ARG A 126 3.74 -9.54 -25.41
C ARG A 126 5.00 -8.78 -25.81
N VAL A 127 5.39 -7.77 -25.03
CA VAL A 127 6.45 -6.83 -25.43
C VAL A 127 7.75 -6.98 -24.65
N MET A 128 7.69 -7.44 -23.41
CA MET A 128 8.87 -7.57 -22.55
C MET A 128 9.66 -8.84 -22.82
N PRO A 129 10.99 -8.86 -22.54
CA PRO A 129 11.80 -10.07 -22.61
C PRO A 129 11.20 -11.21 -21.77
N THR A 130 11.39 -12.44 -22.23
CA THR A 130 10.80 -13.64 -21.58
C THR A 130 11.40 -13.93 -20.20
N ASP A 131 12.58 -13.44 -19.91
CA ASP A 131 13.28 -13.52 -18.63
C ASP A 131 13.04 -12.32 -17.71
N ALA A 132 12.33 -11.28 -18.20
CA ALA A 132 11.98 -10.13 -17.40
C ALA A 132 10.96 -10.49 -16.31
N VAL A 133 11.11 -9.93 -15.12
CA VAL A 133 10.19 -10.12 -14.00
C VAL A 133 8.95 -9.25 -14.18
N LEU A 134 7.79 -9.82 -13.96
CA LEU A 134 6.52 -9.11 -13.85
C LEU A 134 6.12 -9.02 -12.38
N ALA A 135 5.73 -7.85 -11.91
CA ALA A 135 5.36 -7.65 -10.52
C ALA A 135 4.07 -6.85 -10.40
N THR A 136 3.14 -7.30 -9.56
CA THR A 136 1.94 -6.52 -9.21
C THR A 136 2.06 -5.88 -7.83
N ASN A 137 1.62 -4.63 -7.72
CA ASN A 137 1.51 -3.93 -6.43
C ASN A 137 0.11 -4.09 -5.81
N THR A 138 -0.68 -5.06 -6.25
CA THR A 138 -2.00 -5.30 -5.63
C THR A 138 -1.91 -5.47 -4.12
N SER A 139 -2.93 -5.01 -3.40
CA SER A 139 -3.02 -5.17 -1.95
C SER A 139 -3.88 -6.36 -1.53
N TYR A 140 -4.75 -6.85 -2.41
CA TYR A 140 -5.80 -7.83 -2.05
C TYR A 140 -6.10 -8.87 -3.12
N LEU A 141 -5.75 -8.61 -4.38
CA LEU A 141 -6.09 -9.54 -5.46
C LEU A 141 -5.16 -10.75 -5.44
N ASP A 142 -5.72 -11.88 -5.80
CA ASP A 142 -5.01 -13.14 -5.93
C ASP A 142 -4.09 -13.10 -7.16
N ILE A 143 -2.79 -13.11 -6.94
CA ILE A 143 -1.79 -13.04 -8.00
C ILE A 143 -1.71 -14.32 -8.82
N ASP A 144 -2.16 -15.47 -8.29
CA ASP A 144 -2.16 -16.72 -9.01
C ASP A 144 -3.20 -16.70 -10.14
N GLN A 145 -4.33 -16.02 -9.95
CA GLN A 145 -5.31 -15.77 -11.01
C GLN A 145 -4.74 -14.92 -12.14
N ILE A 146 -3.89 -13.92 -11.82
CA ILE A 146 -3.19 -13.13 -12.84
C ILE A 146 -2.15 -13.99 -13.56
N ALA A 147 -1.37 -14.78 -12.80
CA ALA A 147 -0.33 -15.65 -13.35
C ALA A 147 -0.89 -16.67 -14.36
N ALA A 148 -2.07 -17.22 -14.07
CA ALA A 148 -2.73 -18.22 -14.94
C ALA A 148 -3.04 -17.68 -16.35
N GLU A 149 -3.15 -16.37 -16.52
CA GLU A 149 -3.45 -15.73 -17.81
C GLU A 149 -2.20 -15.32 -18.61
N LEU A 150 -1.00 -15.66 -18.11
CA LEU A 150 0.28 -15.31 -18.73
C LEU A 150 0.87 -16.52 -19.49
N LYS A 151 1.66 -16.24 -20.54
CA LYS A 151 2.42 -17.27 -21.26
C LYS A 151 3.50 -17.90 -20.39
N ILE A 152 4.11 -17.11 -19.50
CA ILE A 152 5.16 -17.53 -18.57
C ILE A 152 4.76 -17.12 -17.14
N PRO A 153 3.89 -17.91 -16.48
CA PRO A 153 3.41 -17.61 -15.13
C PRO A 153 4.53 -17.44 -14.09
N SER A 154 5.63 -18.18 -14.28
CA SER A 154 6.73 -18.26 -13.31
C SER A 154 7.52 -16.97 -13.13
N ARG A 155 7.34 -15.97 -14.01
CA ARG A 155 7.97 -14.66 -13.87
C ARG A 155 7.14 -13.63 -13.11
N LEU A 156 5.89 -13.99 -12.69
CA LEU A 156 5.03 -13.11 -11.90
C LEU A 156 5.29 -13.27 -10.40
N ILE A 157 5.45 -12.13 -9.73
CA ILE A 157 5.51 -12.02 -8.27
C ILE A 157 4.64 -10.85 -7.80
N GLY A 158 4.31 -10.80 -6.52
CA GLY A 158 3.82 -9.57 -5.91
C GLY A 158 4.96 -8.72 -5.36
N LEU A 159 4.90 -7.41 -5.57
CA LEU A 159 5.74 -6.41 -4.89
C LEU A 159 4.82 -5.37 -4.26
N HIS A 160 4.33 -5.69 -3.06
CA HIS A 160 3.37 -4.84 -2.36
C HIS A 160 4.07 -3.75 -1.56
N PHE A 161 4.06 -2.54 -2.11
CA PHE A 161 4.56 -1.32 -1.47
C PHE A 161 3.47 -0.69 -0.60
N PHE A 162 3.89 0.08 0.41
CA PHE A 162 3.00 0.84 1.29
C PHE A 162 3.07 2.34 1.01
N VAL A 163 1.97 3.04 1.20
CA VAL A 163 1.85 4.50 0.94
C VAL A 163 2.53 5.31 2.07
N PRO A 164 3.39 6.28 1.74
CA PRO A 164 3.96 6.64 0.43
C PRO A 164 5.08 5.68 0.03
N ALA A 165 5.04 5.15 -1.21
CA ALA A 165 5.93 4.07 -1.65
C ALA A 165 7.43 4.41 -1.57
N HIS A 166 7.81 5.66 -1.75
CA HIS A 166 9.20 6.11 -1.65
C HIS A 166 9.69 6.30 -0.21
N VAL A 167 8.78 6.41 0.78
CA VAL A 167 9.11 6.64 2.20
C VAL A 167 9.05 5.36 3.00
N MET A 168 7.92 4.61 2.86
CA MET A 168 7.68 3.41 3.66
C MET A 168 8.72 2.35 3.39
N LYS A 169 9.29 1.80 4.46
CA LYS A 169 10.41 0.85 4.34
C LYS A 169 9.96 -0.56 3.99
N LEU A 170 8.82 -1.00 4.50
CA LEU A 170 8.32 -2.36 4.27
C LEU A 170 7.99 -2.58 2.78
N LEU A 171 8.41 -3.72 2.26
CA LEU A 171 8.05 -4.25 0.95
C LEU A 171 7.74 -5.75 1.11
N GLU A 172 6.51 -6.13 0.90
CA GLU A 172 6.12 -7.54 0.88
C GLU A 172 6.38 -8.11 -0.52
N ILE A 173 7.15 -9.18 -0.56
CA ILE A 173 7.42 -9.95 -1.77
C ILE A 173 6.49 -11.14 -1.74
N VAL A 174 5.48 -11.14 -2.60
CA VAL A 174 4.43 -12.16 -2.59
C VAL A 174 4.79 -13.27 -3.55
N HIS A 175 4.88 -14.48 -3.00
CA HIS A 175 5.16 -15.72 -3.71
C HIS A 175 3.83 -16.36 -4.12
N GLY A 176 3.53 -16.36 -5.42
CA GLY A 176 2.44 -17.15 -6.00
C GLY A 176 2.88 -18.59 -6.26
N GLU A 177 1.91 -19.48 -6.51
CA GLU A 177 2.18 -20.91 -6.75
C GLU A 177 3.15 -21.15 -7.91
N ALA A 178 3.06 -20.34 -8.97
CA ALA A 178 3.91 -20.45 -10.15
C ALA A 178 5.21 -19.64 -10.07
N SER A 179 5.37 -18.74 -9.08
CA SER A 179 6.51 -17.82 -9.02
C SER A 179 7.85 -18.55 -8.93
N SER A 180 8.79 -18.22 -9.81
CA SER A 180 10.12 -18.85 -9.80
C SER A 180 11.04 -18.26 -8.73
N ASP A 181 11.97 -19.05 -8.24
CA ASP A 181 13.01 -18.62 -7.32
C ASP A 181 13.86 -17.46 -7.89
N SER A 182 14.09 -17.44 -9.21
CA SER A 182 14.81 -16.36 -9.88
C SER A 182 14.04 -15.04 -9.83
N ALA A 183 12.72 -15.05 -10.05
CA ALA A 183 11.89 -13.87 -9.95
C ALA A 183 11.84 -13.34 -8.51
N LEU A 184 11.69 -14.24 -7.54
CA LEU A 184 11.70 -13.89 -6.11
C LEU A 184 13.06 -13.30 -5.69
N ALA A 185 14.19 -13.96 -6.04
CA ALA A 185 15.53 -13.46 -5.74
C ALA A 185 15.76 -12.07 -6.34
N THR A 186 15.25 -11.83 -7.55
CA THR A 186 15.30 -10.52 -8.21
C THR A 186 14.47 -9.48 -7.44
N GLY A 187 13.27 -9.83 -6.96
CA GLY A 187 12.46 -9.00 -6.10
C GLY A 187 13.18 -8.60 -4.79
N PHE A 188 13.85 -9.56 -4.12
CA PHE A 188 14.65 -9.30 -2.93
C PHE A 188 15.86 -8.39 -3.22
N ALA A 189 16.55 -8.60 -4.33
CA ALA A 189 17.68 -7.76 -4.75
C ALA A 189 17.23 -6.32 -5.04
N LEU A 190 16.09 -6.16 -5.74
CA LEU A 190 15.48 -4.86 -5.98
C LEU A 190 15.11 -4.17 -4.66
N ALA A 191 14.43 -4.87 -3.75
CA ALA A 191 14.05 -4.34 -2.44
C ALA A 191 15.26 -3.79 -1.68
N LYS A 192 16.37 -4.54 -1.65
CA LYS A 192 17.64 -4.10 -1.05
C LYS A 192 18.19 -2.84 -1.74
N ARG A 193 18.18 -2.78 -3.08
CA ARG A 193 18.63 -1.61 -3.84
C ARG A 193 17.78 -0.39 -3.54
N LEU A 194 16.46 -0.56 -3.37
CA LEU A 194 15.53 0.49 -2.98
C LEU A 194 15.60 0.85 -1.47
N ARG A 195 16.50 0.23 -0.71
CA ARG A 195 16.63 0.39 0.76
C ARG A 195 15.34 0.05 1.51
N LYS A 196 14.59 -0.93 0.99
CA LYS A 196 13.40 -1.48 1.63
C LYS A 196 13.76 -2.64 2.55
N ILE A 197 12.84 -2.96 3.43
CA ILE A 197 12.89 -4.13 4.31
C ILE A 197 11.97 -5.18 3.67
N PRO A 198 12.52 -6.16 2.94
CA PRO A 198 11.73 -7.16 2.26
C PRO A 198 11.22 -8.23 3.23
N VAL A 199 9.97 -8.64 3.07
CA VAL A 199 9.38 -9.76 3.79
C VAL A 199 8.70 -10.67 2.78
N LEU A 200 9.02 -11.97 2.81
CA LEU A 200 8.33 -12.96 1.98
C LEU A 200 6.93 -13.22 2.52
N SER A 201 5.94 -13.15 1.65
CA SER A 201 4.54 -13.46 1.94
C SER A 201 4.02 -14.51 0.95
N GLY A 202 3.11 -15.37 1.40
CA GLY A 202 2.27 -16.15 0.48
C GLY A 202 1.05 -15.37 0.03
N VAL A 203 0.30 -15.96 -0.92
CA VAL A 203 -0.97 -15.39 -1.39
C VAL A 203 -2.04 -15.54 -0.34
N CYS A 204 -2.58 -14.42 0.13
CA CYS A 204 -3.74 -14.35 1.01
C CYS A 204 -4.31 -12.94 1.02
N ASP A 205 -5.57 -12.76 1.41
CA ASP A 205 -6.24 -11.47 1.46
C ASP A 205 -5.51 -10.49 2.39
N GLY A 206 -4.95 -9.41 1.82
CA GLY A 206 -4.20 -8.38 2.54
C GLY A 206 -2.79 -8.77 2.97
N PHE A 207 -2.26 -9.87 2.49
CA PHE A 207 -0.92 -10.40 2.78
C PHE A 207 -0.59 -10.42 4.29
N ILE A 208 0.52 -9.88 4.73
CA ILE A 208 0.91 -9.83 6.14
C ILE A 208 0.47 -8.50 6.78
N GLY A 209 0.91 -7.37 6.21
CA GLY A 209 0.72 -6.06 6.81
C GLY A 209 -0.74 -5.64 6.90
N ASN A 210 -1.48 -5.75 5.81
CA ASN A 210 -2.90 -5.40 5.80
C ASN A 210 -3.75 -6.37 6.65
N ARG A 211 -3.37 -7.65 6.74
CA ARG A 211 -4.01 -8.62 7.66
C ARG A 211 -3.82 -8.23 9.12
N ILE A 212 -2.60 -7.87 9.53
CA ILE A 212 -2.32 -7.40 10.89
C ILE A 212 -3.09 -6.10 11.14
N LEU A 213 -3.03 -5.15 10.21
CA LEU A 213 -3.72 -3.87 10.32
C LEU A 213 -5.25 -4.03 10.43
N SER A 214 -5.82 -5.00 9.72
CA SER A 214 -7.25 -5.33 9.80
C SER A 214 -7.64 -5.78 11.22
N ARG A 215 -6.82 -6.65 11.84
CA ARG A 215 -7.06 -7.12 13.23
C ARG A 215 -6.88 -6.01 14.26
N TYR A 216 -5.86 -5.19 14.07
CA TYR A 216 -5.61 -4.03 14.90
C TYR A 216 -6.80 -3.05 14.90
N ARG A 217 -7.34 -2.77 13.70
CA ARG A 217 -8.54 -1.92 13.56
C ARG A 217 -9.77 -2.55 14.18
N GLU A 218 -9.99 -3.84 13.97
CA GLU A 218 -11.12 -4.58 14.57
C GLU A 218 -11.07 -4.54 16.10
N ALA A 219 -9.89 -4.68 16.70
CA ALA A 219 -9.71 -4.56 18.14
C ALA A 219 -10.03 -3.14 18.63
N ALA A 220 -9.51 -2.11 17.94
CA ALA A 220 -9.81 -0.72 18.26
C ALA A 220 -11.31 -0.40 18.14
N ASP A 221 -11.97 -0.83 17.06
CA ASP A 221 -13.40 -0.61 16.84
C ASP A 221 -14.25 -1.37 17.88
N THR A 222 -13.80 -2.55 18.35
CA THR A 222 -14.44 -3.26 19.44
C THR A 222 -14.39 -2.46 20.74
N LEU A 223 -13.24 -1.85 21.05
CA LEU A 223 -13.10 -0.97 22.20
C LEU A 223 -14.04 0.25 22.13
N LEU A 224 -14.24 0.82 20.92
CA LEU A 224 -15.21 1.91 20.73
C LEU A 224 -16.63 1.45 21.08
N LEU A 225 -17.05 0.30 20.57
CA LEU A 225 -18.38 -0.26 20.89
C LEU A 225 -18.53 -0.49 22.39
N GLU A 226 -17.48 -0.99 23.06
CA GLU A 226 -17.50 -1.31 24.49
C GLU A 226 -17.40 -0.07 25.40
N GLY A 227 -17.07 1.12 24.86
CA GLY A 227 -17.16 2.37 25.64
C GLY A 227 -15.94 3.29 25.61
N ALA A 228 -14.83 2.89 25.02
CA ALA A 228 -13.70 3.79 24.81
C ALA A 228 -14.07 4.93 23.84
N LEU A 229 -13.29 6.01 23.88
CA LEU A 229 -13.42 7.17 22.99
C LEU A 229 -12.31 7.15 21.95
N VAL A 230 -12.59 7.71 20.76
CA VAL A 230 -11.61 7.85 19.67
C VAL A 230 -10.30 8.48 20.14
N PRO A 231 -10.29 9.66 20.79
CA PRO A 231 -9.04 10.27 21.25
C PRO A 231 -8.33 9.44 22.33
N GLN A 232 -9.09 8.71 23.15
CA GLN A 232 -8.53 7.88 24.21
C GLN A 232 -7.74 6.68 23.65
N ILE A 233 -8.25 6.04 22.59
CA ILE A 233 -7.56 4.94 21.91
C ILE A 233 -6.32 5.46 21.19
N ASP A 234 -6.45 6.57 20.45
CA ASP A 234 -5.31 7.15 19.75
C ASP A 234 -4.19 7.58 20.71
N ALA A 235 -4.53 8.19 21.84
CA ALA A 235 -3.57 8.56 22.87
C ALA A 235 -2.89 7.33 23.49
N ALA A 236 -3.65 6.30 23.86
CA ALA A 236 -3.08 5.08 24.42
C ALA A 236 -2.09 4.39 23.46
N MET A 237 -2.37 4.41 22.16
CA MET A 237 -1.48 3.81 21.16
C MET A 237 -0.24 4.67 20.88
N THR A 238 -0.34 6.00 20.92
CA THR A 238 0.84 6.87 20.84
C THR A 238 1.72 6.75 22.09
N ASP A 239 1.14 6.64 23.27
CA ASP A 239 1.87 6.38 24.53
C ASP A 239 2.57 5.01 24.52
N PHE A 240 1.95 4.01 23.85
CA PHE A 240 2.57 2.70 23.64
C PHE A 240 3.77 2.75 22.68
N GLY A 241 3.89 3.79 21.85
CA GLY A 241 5.03 4.04 20.95
C GLY A 241 4.72 4.09 19.46
N TYR A 242 3.45 4.08 19.06
CA TYR A 242 3.09 4.34 17.68
C TYR A 242 3.25 5.82 17.35
N ALA A 243 3.69 6.12 16.11
CA ALA A 243 3.84 7.51 15.66
C ALA A 243 2.49 8.26 15.58
N MET A 244 1.38 7.52 15.44
CA MET A 244 0.03 8.04 15.29
C MET A 244 -0.96 6.96 15.71
N GLY A 245 -2.08 7.35 16.32
CA GLY A 245 -3.14 6.42 16.68
C GLY A 245 -3.91 5.88 15.47
N PRO A 246 -4.71 4.80 15.64
CA PRO A 246 -5.39 4.11 14.55
C PRO A 246 -6.40 4.99 13.81
N TYR A 247 -7.08 5.89 14.49
CA TYR A 247 -8.12 6.72 13.91
C TYR A 247 -7.58 7.93 13.18
N GLN A 248 -6.57 8.60 13.73
CA GLN A 248 -5.84 9.64 13.00
C GLN A 248 -5.18 9.08 11.73
N THR A 249 -4.63 7.87 11.80
CA THR A 249 -4.05 7.18 10.63
C THR A 249 -5.10 6.91 9.55
N GLN A 250 -6.32 6.50 9.94
CA GLN A 250 -7.42 6.29 9.01
C GLN A 250 -7.87 7.61 8.37
N ASP A 251 -8.01 8.67 9.15
CA ASP A 251 -8.36 10.00 8.65
C ASP A 251 -7.33 10.57 7.66
N MET A 252 -6.05 10.30 7.90
CA MET A 252 -4.98 10.70 6.99
C MET A 252 -5.00 9.91 5.67
N SER A 253 -5.35 8.63 5.72
CA SER A 253 -5.37 7.74 4.55
C SER A 253 -6.64 7.88 3.71
N GLY A 254 -7.74 8.29 4.34
CA GLY A 254 -9.09 8.29 3.78
C GLY A 254 -9.86 7.00 4.09
N LEU A 255 -11.06 7.16 4.65
CA LEU A 255 -11.89 6.05 5.11
C LEU A 255 -12.51 5.24 3.96
N GLU A 256 -12.68 5.85 2.79
CA GLU A 256 -13.31 5.22 1.63
C GLU A 256 -12.53 4.02 1.07
N ILE A 257 -11.19 4.02 1.20
CA ILE A 257 -10.37 2.89 0.74
C ILE A 257 -10.70 1.63 1.55
N ALA A 258 -10.74 1.77 2.87
CA ALA A 258 -11.10 0.67 3.76
C ALA A 258 -12.58 0.28 3.60
N PHE A 259 -13.46 1.24 3.33
CA PHE A 259 -14.88 0.99 3.03
C PHE A 259 -15.04 0.16 1.76
N ALA A 260 -14.40 0.52 0.65
CA ALA A 260 -14.42 -0.24 -0.59
C ALA A 260 -13.93 -1.68 -0.38
N ASN A 261 -12.86 -1.88 0.40
CA ASN A 261 -12.37 -3.22 0.72
C ASN A 261 -13.38 -4.02 1.56
N ARG A 262 -14.03 -3.42 2.56
CA ARG A 262 -15.08 -4.08 3.34
C ARG A 262 -16.27 -4.49 2.46
N ARG A 263 -16.66 -3.65 1.48
CA ARG A 263 -17.71 -4.00 0.50
C ARG A 263 -17.31 -5.16 -0.40
N ARG A 264 -16.04 -5.20 -0.84
CA ARG A 264 -15.51 -6.35 -1.61
C ARG A 264 -15.61 -7.66 -0.80
N GLN A 265 -15.35 -7.60 0.50
CA GLN A 265 -15.41 -8.76 1.39
C GLN A 265 -16.83 -9.20 1.77
N ASP A 266 -17.88 -8.44 1.46
CA ASP A 266 -19.25 -8.75 1.89
C ASP A 266 -19.74 -10.14 1.44
N ALA A 267 -19.34 -10.58 0.23
CA ALA A 267 -19.72 -11.87 -0.31
C ALA A 267 -19.01 -13.07 0.36
N THR A 268 -17.86 -12.84 0.98
CA THR A 268 -17.01 -13.90 1.55
C THR A 268 -16.86 -13.78 3.07
N ARG A 269 -17.51 -12.80 3.68
CA ARG A 269 -17.42 -12.56 5.12
C ARG A 269 -18.02 -13.71 5.90
N ASP A 270 -17.28 -14.18 6.90
CA ASP A 270 -17.78 -15.17 7.85
C ASP A 270 -18.97 -14.59 8.64
N PRO A 271 -20.19 -15.14 8.49
CA PRO A 271 -21.37 -14.64 9.20
C PRO A 271 -21.32 -14.84 10.73
N ALA A 272 -20.47 -15.74 11.21
CA ALA A 272 -20.27 -15.96 12.66
C ALA A 272 -19.43 -14.84 13.31
N ARG A 273 -18.71 -14.03 12.51
CA ARG A 273 -17.91 -12.92 13.01
C ARG A 273 -18.74 -11.65 13.11
N ARG A 274 -18.61 -10.99 14.27
CA ARG A 274 -19.24 -9.67 14.45
C ARG A 274 -18.71 -8.68 13.43
N TYR A 275 -19.63 -8.03 12.72
CA TYR A 275 -19.32 -6.89 11.87
C TYR A 275 -19.55 -5.59 12.63
N ILE A 276 -18.55 -4.69 12.59
CA ILE A 276 -18.60 -3.39 13.25
C ILE A 276 -18.81 -2.34 12.18
N ALA A 277 -20.02 -1.74 12.13
CA ALA A 277 -20.43 -0.84 11.05
C ALA A 277 -20.08 0.64 11.30
N ILE A 278 -19.40 0.99 12.40
CA ILE A 278 -19.12 2.39 12.75
C ILE A 278 -18.40 3.11 11.58
N ALA A 279 -17.31 2.53 11.10
CA ALA A 279 -16.53 3.14 10.00
C ALA A 279 -17.31 3.27 8.69
N ASP A 280 -18.26 2.35 8.43
CA ASP A 280 -19.15 2.44 7.24
C ASP A 280 -20.12 3.60 7.39
N ARG A 281 -20.71 3.77 8.57
CA ARG A 281 -21.61 4.90 8.85
C ARG A 281 -20.88 6.24 8.73
N MET A 282 -19.60 6.30 9.10
CA MET A 282 -18.77 7.48 8.90
C MET A 282 -18.69 7.85 7.41
N VAL A 283 -18.37 6.85 6.55
CA VAL A 283 -18.27 7.07 5.09
C VAL A 283 -19.60 7.48 4.50
N ILE A 284 -20.71 6.80 4.87
CA ILE A 284 -22.08 7.11 4.40
C ILE A 284 -22.49 8.53 4.81
N ALA A 285 -22.01 9.02 5.97
CA ALA A 285 -22.22 10.39 6.43
C ALA A 285 -21.31 11.43 5.75
N GLY A 286 -20.54 11.04 4.71
CA GLY A 286 -19.63 11.92 3.98
C GLY A 286 -18.33 12.25 4.73
N ARG A 287 -18.04 11.54 5.81
CA ARG A 287 -16.86 11.74 6.66
C ARG A 287 -15.71 10.86 6.15
N HIS A 288 -14.94 11.38 5.20
CA HIS A 288 -13.88 10.62 4.54
C HIS A 288 -12.47 10.84 5.13
N GLY A 289 -12.37 11.61 6.21
CA GLY A 289 -11.11 11.93 6.86
C GLY A 289 -10.65 13.36 6.60
N ARG A 290 -9.36 13.61 6.80
CA ARG A 290 -8.75 14.94 6.76
C ARG A 290 -9.02 15.70 5.46
N LYS A 291 -9.05 15.03 4.32
CA LYS A 291 -9.28 15.65 3.00
C LYS A 291 -10.67 16.27 2.83
N THR A 292 -11.65 15.84 3.61
CA THR A 292 -13.02 16.40 3.64
C THR A 292 -13.28 17.25 4.87
N GLY A 293 -12.25 17.55 5.68
CA GLY A 293 -12.38 18.29 6.92
C GLY A 293 -13.02 17.50 8.06
N ALA A 294 -13.48 16.27 7.81
CA ALA A 294 -14.13 15.43 8.81
C ALA A 294 -13.93 13.93 8.53
N GLY A 295 -13.61 13.19 9.56
CA GLY A 295 -13.51 11.75 9.63
C GLY A 295 -13.85 11.30 11.04
N TRP A 296 -12.98 10.53 11.68
CA TRP A 296 -13.04 10.24 13.12
C TRP A 296 -12.86 11.49 13.98
N TYR A 297 -12.17 12.47 13.41
CA TYR A 297 -12.00 13.81 13.98
C TYR A 297 -12.60 14.84 13.05
N ARG A 298 -12.83 16.04 13.58
CA ARG A 298 -13.05 17.23 12.79
C ARG A 298 -11.72 17.97 12.63
N TYR A 299 -11.48 18.52 11.46
CA TYR A 299 -10.28 19.28 11.13
C TYR A 299 -10.65 20.71 10.77
N ASP A 300 -9.96 21.65 11.35
CA ASP A 300 -10.03 23.05 10.97
C ASP A 300 -9.02 23.38 9.85
N GLU A 301 -8.93 24.65 9.49
CA GLU A 301 -8.00 25.13 8.45
C GLU A 301 -6.52 24.85 8.79
N THR A 302 -6.18 24.70 10.07
CA THR A 302 -4.82 24.36 10.52
C THR A 302 -4.52 22.86 10.36
N GLY A 303 -5.56 22.04 10.16
CA GLY A 303 -5.46 20.60 10.03
C GLY A 303 -5.19 19.89 11.36
N ILE A 304 -5.43 20.52 12.48
CA ILE A 304 -5.33 19.92 13.81
C ILE A 304 -6.59 19.09 14.08
N PRO A 305 -6.45 17.80 14.51
CA PRO A 305 -7.59 16.97 14.84
C PRO A 305 -8.30 17.44 16.09
N GLN A 306 -9.61 17.63 16.01
CA GLN A 306 -10.48 18.00 17.11
C GLN A 306 -11.51 16.92 17.35
N HIS A 307 -11.77 16.61 18.61
CA HIS A 307 -12.84 15.69 19.02
C HIS A 307 -14.19 16.16 18.44
N ASP A 308 -14.99 15.22 17.96
CA ASP A 308 -16.28 15.52 17.34
C ASP A 308 -17.42 14.72 17.98
N PRO A 309 -18.36 15.38 18.70
CA PRO A 309 -19.49 14.70 19.34
C PRO A 309 -20.42 13.94 18.37
N VAL A 310 -20.40 14.29 17.07
CA VAL A 310 -21.15 13.55 16.05
C VAL A 310 -20.65 12.10 15.93
N VAL A 311 -19.33 11.93 16.05
CA VAL A 311 -18.71 10.59 16.03
C VAL A 311 -19.11 9.77 17.26
N ASP A 312 -19.11 10.40 18.43
CA ASP A 312 -19.56 9.74 19.67
C ASP A 312 -21.01 9.27 19.56
N ALA A 313 -21.89 10.10 18.99
CA ALA A 313 -23.29 9.73 18.77
C ALA A 313 -23.42 8.49 17.88
N ILE A 314 -22.68 8.43 16.74
CA ILE A 314 -22.65 7.29 15.83
C ILE A 314 -22.18 6.02 16.58
N ILE A 315 -21.12 6.13 17.39
CA ILE A 315 -20.57 5.01 18.16
C ILE A 315 -21.58 4.51 19.20
N ILE A 316 -22.22 5.42 19.94
CA ILE A 316 -23.20 5.09 20.97
C ILE A 316 -24.42 4.38 20.33
N GLU A 317 -24.94 4.88 19.23
CA GLU A 317 -26.04 4.27 18.51
C GLU A 317 -25.71 2.85 18.04
N GLU A 318 -24.51 2.62 17.50
CA GLU A 318 -24.09 1.28 17.10
C GLU A 318 -23.93 0.35 18.32
N SER A 319 -23.41 0.85 19.45
CA SER A 319 -23.31 0.07 20.68
C SER A 319 -24.70 -0.38 21.17
N VAL A 320 -25.68 0.52 21.17
CA VAL A 320 -27.08 0.22 21.56
C VAL A 320 -27.70 -0.80 20.61
N LYS A 321 -27.52 -0.60 19.29
CA LYS A 321 -28.06 -1.48 18.25
C LYS A 321 -27.59 -2.93 18.37
N VAL A 322 -26.33 -3.13 18.80
CA VAL A 322 -25.74 -4.48 19.00
C VAL A 322 -25.86 -4.98 20.43
N GLY A 323 -26.56 -4.26 21.33
CA GLY A 323 -26.85 -4.66 22.70
C GLY A 323 -25.64 -4.60 23.63
N ILE A 324 -24.62 -3.79 23.35
CA ILE A 324 -23.42 -3.67 24.18
C ILE A 324 -23.65 -2.63 25.25
N LYS A 325 -23.44 -3.03 26.53
CA LYS A 325 -23.39 -2.10 27.66
C LYS A 325 -22.00 -1.46 27.72
N ARG A 326 -21.92 -0.16 27.47
CA ARG A 326 -20.67 0.61 27.46
C ARG A 326 -20.12 0.75 28.88
N ARG A 327 -18.78 0.74 28.99
CA ARG A 327 -18.03 0.98 30.23
C ARG A 327 -16.85 1.92 29.99
N SER A 328 -16.25 2.40 31.07
CA SER A 328 -15.00 3.17 30.98
C SER A 328 -13.79 2.23 30.80
N PHE A 329 -12.75 2.72 30.15
CA PHE A 329 -11.45 2.07 29.99
C PHE A 329 -10.33 2.96 30.51
N SER A 330 -9.33 2.37 31.13
CA SER A 330 -8.04 3.02 31.35
C SER A 330 -7.14 2.91 30.10
N SER A 331 -6.15 3.80 29.97
CA SER A 331 -5.16 3.73 28.87
C SER A 331 -4.39 2.40 28.88
N GLN A 332 -4.12 1.86 30.07
CA GLN A 332 -3.46 0.56 30.21
C GLN A 332 -4.32 -0.58 29.68
N GLU A 333 -5.62 -0.62 29.98
CA GLU A 333 -6.52 -1.63 29.44
C GLU A 333 -6.61 -1.57 27.91
N ILE A 334 -6.61 -0.36 27.34
CA ILE A 334 -6.64 -0.15 25.88
C ILE A 334 -5.38 -0.74 25.24
N SER A 335 -4.20 -0.44 25.77
CA SER A 335 -2.94 -0.90 25.21
C SER A 335 -2.66 -2.39 25.37
N GLN A 336 -3.40 -3.09 26.26
CA GLN A 336 -3.28 -4.53 26.50
C GLN A 336 -4.24 -5.38 25.66
N ARG A 337 -5.22 -4.77 24.99
CA ARG A 337 -6.22 -5.43 24.13
C ARG A 337 -5.97 -5.25 22.66
#